data_3113d03af2c9d2ee7cd4c868016c2e9d
#
_entry.id   3113d03af2c9d2ee7cd4c868016c2e9d
#
_cell.length_a   1.000
_cell.length_b   1.000
_cell.length_c   1.000
_cell.angle_alpha   90.00
_cell.angle_beta   90.00
_cell.angle_gamma   90.00
#
_symmetry.space_group_name_H-M   'P 1'
#
loop_
_entity.id
_entity.type
_entity.pdbx_description
1 polymer ?
#
loop_
_entity_poly.entity_id
_entity_poly.type
_entity_poly.pdbx_seq_one_letter_code
_entity_poly.pdbx_strand_id
1 'polypeptide(L)'
;MDSERPTWNWRAIALVLAGIALTSAGHYLTPRDMRLWHGIFQRLYYLPVVYAAIAFGWIGGLAAAVVVALLYVPHIIMMWGHEQHYAMEQYAEIFMFLGVGIVTGVLSDRERKRRNELQLTARKLSQVYRELQDTFEQVKRADRLSAIGQLAAGLAHEIRNPLASIEGAAEVLDVADERPELRKETVSIIRKECSRLNRLLTGLLDFARPRRPEWREVEICRLLDSVIDLVSHSAGKGIRFHRETPREILRLVGDQEQLTQVMLNLTLNAVQAMPEGGDVWLTARQDEDGVVIEIRDQGAGIPEEHMDKIFDPFFTTKDMGTGLGLSVAHQIVTQHGGTITVSRNPDKGTTFTLFFPQSRGDLA
;
A
#
# COMPACT_ATOMS: atom_id res chain seq x y z
N MET A 1 0.37 24.60 23.56
CA MET A 1 -0.85 25.42 23.78
C MET A 1 -0.59 26.79 23.14
N ASP A 2 -0.52 26.83 21.82
CA ASP A 2 -0.43 28.11 21.10
C ASP A 2 -1.86 28.57 20.83
N SER A 3 -2.24 29.66 21.52
CA SER A 3 -3.46 30.38 21.24
C SER A 3 -3.32 31.04 19.87
N GLU A 4 -3.82 30.37 18.84
CA GLU A 4 -3.98 31.00 17.53
C GLU A 4 -4.84 32.27 17.75
N ARG A 5 -4.21 33.44 17.62
CA ARG A 5 -4.90 34.72 17.59
C ARG A 5 -5.91 34.65 16.47
N PRO A 6 -7.18 35.05 16.67
CA PRO A 6 -8.16 35.03 15.61
C PRO A 6 -7.66 35.96 14.51
N THR A 7 -7.26 35.37 13.38
CA THR A 7 -6.94 36.15 12.18
C THR A 7 -8.25 36.76 11.68
N TRP A 8 -8.45 38.03 11.99
CA TRP A 8 -9.62 38.77 11.54
C TRP A 8 -9.65 38.77 10.01
N ASN A 9 -10.66 38.11 9.45
CA ASN A 9 -10.83 38.07 8.02
C ASN A 9 -11.41 39.42 7.53
N TRP A 10 -10.54 40.43 7.37
CA TRP A 10 -10.92 41.79 6.97
C TRP A 10 -11.73 41.81 5.68
N ARG A 11 -11.48 40.87 4.76
CA ARG A 11 -12.28 40.73 3.54
C ARG A 11 -13.71 40.34 3.84
N ALA A 12 -13.95 39.43 4.74
CA ALA A 12 -15.28 39.01 5.15
C ALA A 12 -16.01 40.16 5.90
N ILE A 13 -15.31 40.90 6.78
CA ILE A 13 -15.88 42.07 7.43
C ILE A 13 -16.28 43.14 6.41
N ALA A 14 -15.38 43.45 5.48
CA ALA A 14 -15.65 44.42 4.42
C ALA A 14 -16.85 44.04 3.54
N LEU A 15 -17.00 42.73 3.21
CA LEU A 15 -18.15 42.22 2.46
C LEU A 15 -19.45 42.35 3.24
N VAL A 16 -19.47 42.07 4.54
CA VAL A 16 -20.63 42.23 5.42
C VAL A 16 -21.03 43.70 5.47
N LEU A 17 -20.10 44.60 5.74
CA LEU A 17 -20.37 46.04 5.84
C LEU A 17 -20.82 46.64 4.48
N ALA A 18 -20.17 46.23 3.39
CA ALA A 18 -20.61 46.65 2.06
C ALA A 18 -22.00 46.14 1.69
N GLY A 19 -22.33 44.90 2.05
CA GLY A 19 -23.69 44.33 1.87
C GLY A 19 -24.74 45.08 2.66
N ILE A 20 -24.47 45.39 3.93
CA ILE A 20 -25.37 46.19 4.80
C ILE A 20 -25.55 47.61 4.21
N ALA A 21 -24.42 48.27 3.85
CA ALA A 21 -24.46 49.62 3.31
C ALA A 21 -25.24 49.72 1.98
N LEU A 22 -24.98 48.76 1.06
CA LEU A 22 -25.68 48.71 -0.23
C LEU A 22 -27.19 48.49 -0.05
N THR A 23 -27.57 47.54 0.78
CA THR A 23 -28.97 47.25 1.09
C THR A 23 -29.66 48.43 1.77
N SER A 24 -28.98 49.08 2.74
CA SER A 24 -29.50 50.27 3.41
C SER A 24 -29.67 51.44 2.43
N ALA A 25 -28.68 51.72 1.59
CA ALA A 25 -28.77 52.75 0.55
C ALA A 25 -30.01 52.53 -0.37
N GLY A 26 -30.16 51.28 -0.88
CA GLY A 26 -31.31 50.93 -1.70
C GLY A 26 -32.62 51.13 -0.95
N HIS A 27 -32.69 50.76 0.30
CA HIS A 27 -33.90 50.85 1.13
C HIS A 27 -34.27 52.31 1.44
N TYR A 28 -33.30 53.17 1.80
CA TYR A 28 -33.52 54.58 2.10
C TYR A 28 -33.82 55.44 0.84
N LEU A 29 -33.29 55.09 -0.32
CA LEU A 29 -33.51 55.79 -1.58
C LEU A 29 -34.88 55.44 -2.24
N THR A 30 -35.57 54.39 -1.78
CA THR A 30 -36.85 53.95 -2.36
C THR A 30 -37.99 54.85 -1.90
N PRO A 31 -38.80 55.45 -2.84
CA PRO A 31 -39.96 56.25 -2.51
C PRO A 31 -41.05 55.46 -1.78
N ARG A 32 -41.86 56.16 -0.93
CA ARG A 32 -42.93 55.54 -0.10
C ARG A 32 -43.98 54.74 -0.87
N ASP A 33 -44.30 55.16 -2.07
CA ASP A 33 -45.28 54.55 -2.96
C ASP A 33 -44.82 53.20 -3.52
N MET A 34 -43.52 52.91 -3.50
CA MET A 34 -42.93 51.67 -4.02
C MET A 34 -42.80 50.58 -2.94
N ARG A 35 -43.94 50.19 -2.31
CA ARG A 35 -43.96 49.18 -1.20
C ARG A 35 -43.30 47.85 -1.59
N LEU A 36 -43.43 47.42 -2.85
CA LEU A 36 -42.81 46.17 -3.33
C LEU A 36 -41.26 46.20 -3.18
N TRP A 37 -40.64 47.30 -3.57
CA TRP A 37 -39.17 47.48 -3.49
C TRP A 37 -38.68 47.57 -2.04
N HIS A 38 -39.46 48.21 -1.15
CA HIS A 38 -39.18 48.20 0.28
C HIS A 38 -39.12 46.78 0.84
N GLY A 39 -40.08 45.92 0.49
CA GLY A 39 -40.10 44.52 0.90
C GLY A 39 -38.96 43.70 0.32
N ILE A 40 -38.47 44.04 -0.89
CA ILE A 40 -37.29 43.38 -1.48
C ILE A 40 -36.01 43.73 -0.73
N PHE A 41 -35.76 45.05 -0.53
CA PHE A 41 -34.58 45.49 0.18
C PHE A 41 -34.55 45.03 1.66
N GLN A 42 -35.68 44.98 2.29
CA GLN A 42 -35.88 44.41 3.64
C GLN A 42 -35.35 42.95 3.69
N ARG A 43 -35.77 42.12 2.75
CA ARG A 43 -35.32 40.72 2.67
C ARG A 43 -33.86 40.58 2.30
N LEU A 44 -33.29 41.51 1.54
CA LEU A 44 -31.85 41.47 1.20
C LEU A 44 -30.92 41.64 2.42
N TYR A 45 -31.41 42.20 3.56
CA TYR A 45 -30.61 42.23 4.78
C TYR A 45 -30.28 40.86 5.36
N TYR A 46 -31.05 39.81 5.03
CA TYR A 46 -30.70 38.47 5.44
C TYR A 46 -29.33 37.99 4.87
N LEU A 47 -28.95 38.48 3.66
CA LEU A 47 -27.70 38.02 3.02
C LEU A 47 -26.45 38.40 3.86
N PRO A 48 -26.23 39.70 4.21
CA PRO A 48 -25.09 40.05 5.04
C PRO A 48 -25.14 39.45 6.45
N VAL A 49 -26.35 39.27 7.06
CA VAL A 49 -26.53 38.66 8.36
C VAL A 49 -26.13 37.17 8.33
N VAL A 50 -26.64 36.41 7.34
CA VAL A 50 -26.31 35.01 7.16
C VAL A 50 -24.84 34.84 6.82
N TYR A 51 -24.28 35.69 5.95
CA TYR A 51 -22.85 35.64 5.63
C TYR A 51 -21.97 35.92 6.84
N ALA A 52 -22.32 36.92 7.66
CA ALA A 52 -21.62 37.21 8.91
C ALA A 52 -21.71 36.02 9.89
N ALA A 53 -22.88 35.39 10.01
CA ALA A 53 -23.12 34.22 10.84
C ALA A 53 -22.25 33.02 10.36
N ILE A 54 -22.18 32.79 9.06
CA ILE A 54 -21.31 31.74 8.49
C ILE A 54 -19.83 32.09 8.68
N ALA A 55 -19.43 33.35 8.49
CA ALA A 55 -18.03 33.75 8.55
C ALA A 55 -17.50 33.81 10.00
N PHE A 56 -18.27 34.32 10.95
CA PHE A 56 -17.84 34.64 12.32
C PHE A 56 -18.64 33.94 13.43
N GLY A 57 -19.49 32.97 13.07
CA GLY A 57 -20.30 32.23 14.04
C GLY A 57 -21.47 33.06 14.59
N TRP A 58 -22.01 32.61 15.74
CA TRP A 58 -23.20 33.22 16.35
C TRP A 58 -22.99 34.68 16.77
N ILE A 59 -21.76 35.03 17.21
CA ILE A 59 -21.42 36.41 17.58
C ILE A 59 -21.44 37.31 16.35
N GLY A 60 -20.89 36.86 15.21
CA GLY A 60 -20.90 37.61 13.95
C GLY A 60 -22.32 37.82 13.38
N GLY A 61 -23.14 36.76 13.41
CA GLY A 61 -24.52 36.82 13.00
C GLY A 61 -25.36 37.78 13.86
N LEU A 62 -25.19 37.69 15.18
CA LEU A 62 -25.86 38.60 16.11
C LEU A 62 -25.41 40.07 15.92
N ALA A 63 -24.12 40.31 15.82
CA ALA A 63 -23.54 41.65 15.62
C ALA A 63 -24.09 42.29 14.30
N ALA A 64 -24.08 41.54 13.19
CA ALA A 64 -24.59 41.99 11.93
C ALA A 64 -26.11 42.32 12.00
N ALA A 65 -26.91 41.44 12.64
CA ALA A 65 -28.33 41.66 12.85
C ALA A 65 -28.62 42.89 13.71
N VAL A 66 -27.82 43.13 14.75
CA VAL A 66 -27.93 44.36 15.58
C VAL A 66 -27.59 45.62 14.76
N VAL A 67 -26.56 45.60 13.94
CA VAL A 67 -26.20 46.71 13.07
C VAL A 67 -27.30 46.97 12.07
N VAL A 68 -27.86 45.93 11.45
CA VAL A 68 -29.03 46.05 10.56
C VAL A 68 -30.24 46.67 11.32
N ALA A 69 -30.53 46.19 12.51
CA ALA A 69 -31.64 46.73 13.30
C ALA A 69 -31.45 48.22 13.63
N LEU A 70 -30.24 48.65 14.03
CA LEU A 70 -29.90 50.02 14.32
C LEU A 70 -30.06 50.96 13.09
N LEU A 71 -29.78 50.47 11.92
CA LEU A 71 -29.98 51.22 10.65
C LEU A 71 -31.42 51.18 10.20
N TYR A 72 -32.16 50.10 10.50
CA TYR A 72 -33.53 49.89 10.00
C TYR A 72 -34.59 50.58 10.85
N VAL A 73 -34.45 50.61 12.21
CA VAL A 73 -35.44 51.24 13.11
C VAL A 73 -35.69 52.73 12.80
N PRO A 74 -34.72 53.61 12.58
CA PRO A 74 -34.96 54.99 12.22
C PRO A 74 -35.76 55.13 10.93
N HIS A 75 -35.53 54.27 9.95
CA HIS A 75 -36.28 54.26 8.70
C HIS A 75 -37.74 53.92 8.93
N ILE A 76 -38.08 52.94 9.79
CA ILE A 76 -39.46 52.61 10.13
C ILE A 76 -40.18 53.80 10.77
N ILE A 77 -39.54 54.45 11.75
CA ILE A 77 -40.11 55.59 12.46
C ILE A 77 -40.37 56.78 11.53
N MET A 78 -39.41 57.12 10.66
CA MET A 78 -39.53 58.25 9.75
C MET A 78 -40.54 58.02 8.61
N MET A 79 -40.63 56.82 8.09
CA MET A 79 -41.46 56.51 6.94
C MET A 79 -42.88 56.05 7.29
N TRP A 80 -43.01 55.25 8.36
CA TRP A 80 -44.26 54.49 8.64
C TRP A 80 -44.80 54.70 10.06
N GLY A 81 -44.23 55.62 10.85
CA GLY A 81 -44.64 55.86 12.23
C GLY A 81 -46.14 56.17 12.45
N HIS A 82 -46.84 56.62 11.43
CA HIS A 82 -48.28 56.94 11.46
C HIS A 82 -49.16 55.74 11.03
N GLU A 83 -48.61 54.69 10.43
CA GLU A 83 -49.33 53.48 10.02
C GLU A 83 -49.03 52.32 10.97
N GLN A 84 -49.68 52.26 12.11
CA GLN A 84 -49.36 51.32 13.22
C GLN A 84 -49.32 49.85 12.79
N HIS A 85 -50.23 49.42 11.90
CA HIS A 85 -50.31 48.04 11.47
C HIS A 85 -49.09 47.65 10.63
N TYR A 86 -48.64 48.48 9.72
CA TYR A 86 -47.48 48.25 8.86
C TYR A 86 -46.20 48.36 9.67
N ALA A 87 -46.11 49.29 10.61
CA ALA A 87 -44.95 49.42 11.49
C ALA A 87 -44.73 48.15 12.34
N MET A 88 -45.80 47.50 12.80
CA MET A 88 -45.73 46.30 13.59
C MET A 88 -45.16 45.10 12.81
N GLU A 89 -45.50 44.95 11.54
CA GLU A 89 -44.90 43.94 10.66
C GLU A 89 -43.41 44.19 10.46
N GLN A 90 -42.99 45.44 10.34
CA GLN A 90 -41.57 45.81 10.19
C GLN A 90 -40.74 45.52 11.46
N TYR A 91 -41.31 45.72 12.65
CA TYR A 91 -40.62 45.33 13.87
C TYR A 91 -40.46 43.80 14.03
N ALA A 92 -41.44 43.02 13.57
CA ALA A 92 -41.35 41.56 13.57
C ALA A 92 -40.12 41.05 12.77
N GLU A 93 -39.79 41.72 11.65
CA GLU A 93 -38.62 41.37 10.83
C GLU A 93 -37.31 41.57 11.57
N ILE A 94 -37.20 42.55 12.49
CA ILE A 94 -35.98 42.74 13.30
C ILE A 94 -35.74 41.51 14.18
N PHE A 95 -36.79 40.97 14.80
CA PHE A 95 -36.66 39.72 15.57
C PHE A 95 -36.26 38.54 14.67
N MET A 96 -36.74 38.52 13.43
CA MET A 96 -36.36 37.51 12.45
C MET A 96 -34.87 37.64 12.07
N PHE A 97 -34.31 38.84 11.86
CA PHE A 97 -32.90 39.05 11.60
C PHE A 97 -32.02 38.51 12.76
N LEU A 98 -32.43 38.83 13.99
CA LEU A 98 -31.73 38.33 15.20
C LEU A 98 -31.82 36.81 15.28
N GLY A 99 -32.99 36.23 15.09
CA GLY A 99 -33.21 34.79 15.12
C GLY A 99 -32.43 34.07 14.04
N VAL A 100 -32.47 34.52 12.79
CA VAL A 100 -31.70 33.94 11.68
C VAL A 100 -30.22 34.07 11.91
N GLY A 101 -29.73 35.25 12.37
CA GLY A 101 -28.31 35.46 12.69
C GLY A 101 -27.79 34.49 13.76
N ILE A 102 -28.54 34.34 14.87
CA ILE A 102 -28.16 33.45 15.97
C ILE A 102 -28.21 31.98 15.51
N VAL A 103 -29.32 31.53 14.95
CA VAL A 103 -29.51 30.12 14.56
C VAL A 103 -28.47 29.69 13.52
N THR A 104 -28.29 30.51 12.47
CA THR A 104 -27.26 30.20 11.43
C THR A 104 -25.87 30.19 12.03
N GLY A 105 -25.57 31.13 12.91
CA GLY A 105 -24.25 31.22 13.57
C GLY A 105 -23.96 30.03 14.50
N VAL A 106 -24.93 29.61 15.31
CA VAL A 106 -24.79 28.42 16.16
C VAL A 106 -24.61 27.14 15.33
N LEU A 107 -25.35 27.00 14.23
CA LEU A 107 -25.17 25.87 13.33
C LEU A 107 -23.79 25.89 12.67
N SER A 108 -23.32 27.06 12.23
CA SER A 108 -22.00 27.23 11.63
C SER A 108 -20.88 26.87 12.63
N ASP A 109 -20.97 27.31 13.89
CA ASP A 109 -19.99 27.01 14.94
C ASP A 109 -19.96 25.51 15.28
N ARG A 110 -21.14 24.87 15.35
CA ARG A 110 -21.23 23.40 15.54
C ARG A 110 -20.58 22.63 14.39
N GLU A 111 -20.86 23.03 13.17
CA GLU A 111 -20.30 22.38 11.98
C GLU A 111 -18.77 22.53 11.91
N ARG A 112 -18.23 23.72 12.22
CA ARG A 112 -16.78 23.96 12.31
C ARG A 112 -16.14 23.07 13.37
N LYS A 113 -16.74 23.01 14.56
CA LYS A 113 -16.23 22.17 15.67
C LYS A 113 -16.20 20.70 15.25
N ARG A 114 -17.29 20.22 14.64
CA ARG A 114 -17.39 18.84 14.14
C ARG A 114 -16.35 18.52 13.08
N ARG A 115 -16.12 19.43 12.13
CA ARG A 115 -15.09 19.26 11.08
C ARG A 115 -13.67 19.17 11.69
N ASN A 116 -13.37 20.03 12.65
CA ASN A 116 -12.09 20.03 13.34
C ASN A 116 -11.86 18.71 14.12
N GLU A 117 -12.88 18.22 14.83
CA GLU A 117 -12.83 16.95 15.55
C GLU A 117 -12.60 15.77 14.60
N LEU A 118 -13.31 15.74 13.45
CA LEU A 118 -13.11 14.72 12.42
C LEU A 118 -11.70 14.75 11.84
N GLN A 119 -11.16 15.94 11.55
CA GLN A 119 -9.79 16.09 11.04
C GLN A 119 -8.74 15.63 12.03
N LEU A 120 -8.91 15.96 13.32
CA LEU A 120 -8.01 15.52 14.38
C LEU A 120 -8.06 14.00 14.54
N THR A 121 -9.26 13.42 14.51
CA THR A 121 -9.45 11.96 14.61
C THR A 121 -8.83 11.24 13.41
N ALA A 122 -9.04 11.75 12.19
CA ALA A 122 -8.43 11.20 10.99
C ALA A 122 -6.89 11.23 11.03
N ARG A 123 -6.30 12.34 11.51
CA ARG A 123 -4.83 12.45 11.70
C ARG A 123 -4.31 11.45 12.75
N LYS A 124 -4.99 11.32 13.89
CA LYS A 124 -4.61 10.34 14.91
C LYS A 124 -4.71 8.91 14.40
N LEU A 125 -5.78 8.59 13.69
CA LEU A 125 -5.95 7.26 13.08
C LEU A 125 -4.83 6.94 12.09
N SER A 126 -4.48 7.89 11.22
CA SER A 126 -3.38 7.73 10.27
C SER A 126 -2.03 7.54 10.96
N GLN A 127 -1.79 8.23 12.08
CA GLN A 127 -0.56 8.05 12.87
C GLN A 127 -0.51 6.67 13.52
N VAL A 128 -1.57 6.25 14.21
CA VAL A 128 -1.64 4.92 14.85
C VAL A 128 -1.50 3.80 13.84
N TYR A 129 -2.09 3.95 12.65
CA TYR A 129 -1.96 2.98 11.58
C TYR A 129 -0.50 2.82 11.11
N ARG A 130 0.25 3.93 10.96
CA ARG A 130 1.69 3.88 10.63
C ARG A 130 2.51 3.21 11.72
N GLU A 131 2.28 3.57 12.98
CA GLU A 131 2.97 2.96 14.13
C GLU A 131 2.71 1.46 14.21
N LEU A 132 1.47 1.03 13.93
CA LEU A 132 1.10 -0.38 13.87
C LEU A 132 1.83 -1.12 12.74
N GLN A 133 1.89 -0.53 11.55
CA GLN A 133 2.64 -1.10 10.42
C GLN A 133 4.13 -1.26 10.74
N ASP A 134 4.75 -0.22 11.31
CA ASP A 134 6.17 -0.26 11.68
C ASP A 134 6.43 -1.32 12.74
N THR A 135 5.57 -1.43 13.75
CA THR A 135 5.67 -2.45 14.79
C THR A 135 5.51 -3.85 14.22
N PHE A 136 4.56 -4.05 13.32
CA PHE A 136 4.33 -5.34 12.67
C PHE A 136 5.54 -5.79 11.86
N GLU A 137 6.17 -4.87 11.12
CA GLU A 137 7.42 -5.17 10.39
C GLU A 137 8.59 -5.51 11.34
N GLN A 138 8.69 -4.84 12.50
CA GLN A 138 9.68 -5.15 13.52
C GLN A 138 9.48 -6.54 14.11
N VAL A 139 8.23 -6.92 14.44
CA VAL A 139 7.89 -8.26 14.94
C VAL A 139 8.24 -9.33 13.91
N LYS A 140 7.82 -9.15 12.64
CA LYS A 140 8.19 -10.06 11.56
C LYS A 140 9.71 -10.24 11.43
N ARG A 141 10.47 -9.15 11.56
CA ARG A 141 11.94 -9.21 11.52
C ARG A 141 12.52 -9.96 12.71
N ALA A 142 11.98 -9.72 13.90
CA ALA A 142 12.42 -10.42 15.12
C ALA A 142 12.14 -11.92 15.04
N ASP A 143 10.96 -12.33 14.52
CA ASP A 143 10.61 -13.74 14.32
C ASP A 143 11.59 -14.44 13.36
N ARG A 144 11.96 -13.78 12.25
CA ARG A 144 12.95 -14.33 11.31
C ARG A 144 14.34 -14.49 11.94
N LEU A 145 14.77 -13.48 12.68
CA LEU A 145 16.06 -13.55 13.39
C LEU A 145 16.05 -14.64 14.48
N SER A 146 14.92 -14.83 15.16
CA SER A 146 14.73 -15.92 16.11
C SER A 146 14.80 -17.28 15.44
N ALA A 147 14.14 -17.45 14.27
CA ALA A 147 14.24 -18.69 13.48
C ALA A 147 15.69 -18.96 13.06
N ILE A 148 16.44 -17.95 12.59
CA ILE A 148 17.87 -18.07 12.29
C ILE A 148 18.66 -18.47 13.55
N GLY A 149 18.36 -17.86 14.71
CA GLY A 149 19.01 -18.18 15.98
C GLY A 149 18.79 -19.64 16.43
N GLN A 150 17.57 -20.15 16.27
CA GLN A 150 17.25 -21.55 16.58
C GLN A 150 17.97 -22.54 15.64
N LEU A 151 18.21 -22.14 14.40
CA LEU A 151 18.87 -22.95 13.38
C LEU A 151 20.39 -22.70 13.29
N ALA A 152 20.92 -21.82 14.13
CA ALA A 152 22.34 -21.42 14.09
C ALA A 152 23.31 -22.62 14.21
N ALA A 153 22.97 -23.65 14.99
CA ALA A 153 23.78 -24.85 15.10
C ALA A 153 23.82 -25.63 13.77
N GLY A 154 22.68 -25.79 13.08
CA GLY A 154 22.59 -26.42 11.77
C GLY A 154 23.35 -25.62 10.71
N LEU A 155 23.18 -24.30 10.69
CA LEU A 155 23.91 -23.38 9.80
C LEU A 155 25.43 -23.46 10.01
N ALA A 156 25.87 -23.53 11.27
CA ALA A 156 27.29 -23.68 11.58
C ALA A 156 27.87 -25.00 11.01
N HIS A 157 27.09 -26.08 11.08
CA HIS A 157 27.48 -27.36 10.46
C HIS A 157 27.47 -27.27 8.93
N GLU A 158 26.49 -26.65 8.32
CA GLU A 158 26.40 -26.49 6.87
C GLU A 158 27.46 -25.53 6.28
N ILE A 159 27.97 -24.58 7.06
CA ILE A 159 29.11 -23.73 6.70
C ILE A 159 30.42 -24.45 6.90
N ARG A 160 30.55 -25.21 8.00
CA ARG A 160 31.80 -25.93 8.33
C ARG A 160 32.12 -27.02 7.32
N ASN A 161 31.12 -27.74 6.81
CA ASN A 161 31.32 -28.84 5.86
C ASN A 161 32.01 -28.39 4.56
N PRO A 162 31.51 -27.41 3.80
CA PRO A 162 32.20 -26.92 2.61
C PRO A 162 33.54 -26.26 2.93
N LEU A 163 33.71 -25.64 4.11
CA LEU A 163 34.95 -25.05 4.53
C LEU A 163 36.03 -26.13 4.74
N ALA A 164 35.68 -27.22 5.44
CA ALA A 164 36.58 -28.35 5.63
C ALA A 164 36.94 -29.06 4.29
N SER A 165 35.99 -29.12 3.34
CA SER A 165 36.23 -29.63 1.99
C SER A 165 37.20 -28.75 1.20
N ILE A 166 37.07 -27.40 1.34
CA ILE A 166 38.00 -26.45 0.71
C ILE A 166 39.38 -26.55 1.34
N GLU A 167 39.45 -26.65 2.68
CA GLU A 167 40.72 -26.80 3.40
C GLU A 167 41.47 -28.10 3.00
N GLY A 168 40.79 -29.24 3.01
CA GLY A 168 41.38 -30.50 2.56
C GLY A 168 41.79 -30.50 1.07
N ALA A 169 41.00 -29.83 0.21
CA ALA A 169 41.36 -29.64 -1.20
C ALA A 169 42.58 -28.71 -1.35
N ALA A 170 42.73 -27.68 -0.51
CA ALA A 170 43.92 -26.82 -0.51
C ALA A 170 45.20 -27.57 -0.08
N GLU A 171 45.09 -28.43 0.96
CA GLU A 171 46.22 -29.29 1.36
C GLU A 171 46.67 -30.23 0.23
N VAL A 172 45.73 -30.80 -0.53
CA VAL A 172 46.03 -31.63 -1.70
C VAL A 172 46.72 -30.84 -2.79
N LEU A 173 46.40 -29.57 -3.00
CA LEU A 173 47.06 -28.70 -3.98
C LEU A 173 48.52 -28.46 -3.66
N ASP A 174 48.88 -28.37 -2.40
CA ASP A 174 50.27 -28.16 -1.97
C ASP A 174 51.18 -29.37 -2.31
N VAL A 175 50.61 -30.58 -2.46
CA VAL A 175 51.34 -31.81 -2.77
C VAL A 175 51.17 -32.28 -4.23
N ALA A 176 50.30 -31.58 -5.00
CA ALA A 176 49.88 -32.02 -6.35
C ALA A 176 50.73 -31.45 -7.50
N ASP A 177 51.94 -30.87 -7.22
CA ASP A 177 52.76 -30.14 -8.22
C ASP A 177 53.11 -30.97 -9.48
N GLU A 178 53.17 -32.29 -9.37
CA GLU A 178 53.50 -33.18 -10.50
C GLU A 178 52.31 -33.89 -11.17
N ARG A 179 51.04 -33.58 -10.75
CA ARG A 179 49.83 -34.26 -11.23
C ARG A 179 48.77 -33.27 -11.76
N PRO A 180 48.83 -32.88 -13.04
CA PRO A 180 47.94 -31.88 -13.59
C PRO A 180 46.43 -32.20 -13.47
N GLU A 181 46.04 -33.46 -13.61
CA GLU A 181 44.65 -33.92 -13.49
C GLU A 181 44.12 -33.79 -12.05
N LEU A 182 44.92 -34.19 -11.07
CA LEU A 182 44.59 -34.07 -9.64
C LEU A 182 44.41 -32.59 -9.25
N ARG A 183 45.30 -31.71 -9.73
CA ARG A 183 45.23 -30.27 -9.53
C ARG A 183 43.92 -29.69 -10.11
N LYS A 184 43.54 -30.10 -11.32
CA LYS A 184 42.33 -29.66 -11.98
C LYS A 184 41.07 -30.10 -11.24
N GLU A 185 41.04 -31.34 -10.78
CA GLU A 185 39.96 -31.89 -9.95
C GLU A 185 39.83 -31.13 -8.64
N THR A 186 40.93 -30.92 -7.91
CA THR A 186 40.96 -30.22 -6.64
C THR A 186 40.49 -28.76 -6.75
N VAL A 187 40.94 -28.02 -7.79
CA VAL A 187 40.45 -26.68 -8.08
C VAL A 187 38.94 -26.69 -8.37
N SER A 188 38.43 -27.72 -9.05
CA SER A 188 36.98 -27.88 -9.30
C SER A 188 36.18 -28.05 -8.01
N ILE A 189 36.71 -28.83 -7.04
CA ILE A 189 36.12 -29.02 -5.72
C ILE A 189 36.05 -27.67 -4.97
N ILE A 190 37.14 -26.92 -4.92
CA ILE A 190 37.18 -25.61 -4.25
C ILE A 190 36.14 -24.66 -4.87
N ARG A 191 36.09 -24.55 -6.19
CA ARG A 191 35.10 -23.70 -6.88
C ARG A 191 33.66 -24.08 -6.56
N LYS A 192 33.36 -25.36 -6.54
CA LYS A 192 32.05 -25.92 -6.24
C LYS A 192 31.62 -25.55 -4.82
N GLU A 193 32.49 -25.74 -3.84
CA GLU A 193 32.20 -25.46 -2.44
C GLU A 193 32.11 -23.94 -2.16
N CYS A 194 32.98 -23.12 -2.77
CA CYS A 194 32.84 -21.66 -2.71
C CYS A 194 31.51 -21.18 -3.29
N SER A 195 31.05 -21.74 -4.42
CA SER A 195 29.76 -21.43 -5.00
C SER A 195 28.60 -21.87 -4.10
N ARG A 196 28.73 -23.00 -3.40
CA ARG A 196 27.78 -23.47 -2.39
C ARG A 196 27.67 -22.51 -1.22
N LEU A 197 28.82 -22.07 -0.66
CA LEU A 197 28.85 -21.09 0.44
C LEU A 197 28.21 -19.76 0.03
N ASN A 198 28.48 -19.24 -1.16
CA ASN A 198 27.87 -18.02 -1.64
C ASN A 198 26.34 -18.14 -1.76
N ARG A 199 25.83 -19.27 -2.25
CA ARG A 199 24.37 -19.51 -2.31
C ARG A 199 23.74 -19.59 -0.92
N LEU A 200 24.40 -20.24 0.04
CA LEU A 200 23.95 -20.28 1.44
C LEU A 200 23.88 -18.88 2.05
N LEU A 201 24.94 -18.08 1.90
CA LEU A 201 24.99 -16.71 2.42
C LEU A 201 23.95 -15.80 1.78
N THR A 202 23.80 -15.85 0.46
CA THR A 202 22.79 -15.05 -0.26
C THR A 202 21.39 -15.42 0.21
N GLY A 203 21.06 -16.71 0.26
CA GLY A 203 19.76 -17.18 0.74
C GLY A 203 19.47 -16.78 2.18
N LEU A 204 20.48 -16.82 3.06
CA LEU A 204 20.36 -16.37 4.44
C LEU A 204 20.11 -14.86 4.56
N LEU A 205 20.82 -14.07 3.77
CA LEU A 205 20.65 -12.61 3.75
C LEU A 205 19.28 -12.21 3.18
N ASP A 206 18.83 -12.86 2.13
CA ASP A 206 17.50 -12.63 1.53
C ASP A 206 16.39 -13.01 2.51
N PHE A 207 16.54 -14.10 3.25
CA PHE A 207 15.60 -14.50 4.29
C PHE A 207 15.59 -13.52 5.47
N ALA A 208 16.77 -13.07 5.93
CA ALA A 208 16.92 -12.16 7.08
C ALA A 208 16.45 -10.73 6.77
N ARG A 209 16.65 -10.25 5.55
CA ARG A 209 16.34 -8.89 5.09
C ARG A 209 15.70 -8.92 3.71
N PRO A 210 14.42 -9.27 3.60
CA PRO A 210 13.74 -9.21 2.33
C PRO A 210 13.74 -7.76 1.81
N ARG A 211 14.07 -7.60 0.55
CA ARG A 211 13.99 -6.31 -0.14
C ARG A 211 12.52 -5.87 -0.22
N ARG A 212 12.26 -4.58 -0.11
CA ARG A 212 10.94 -4.02 -0.42
C ARG A 212 10.71 -4.16 -1.93
N PRO A 213 9.55 -4.69 -2.37
CA PRO A 213 9.27 -4.85 -3.78
C PRO A 213 9.24 -3.51 -4.53
N GLU A 214 9.87 -3.45 -5.71
CA GLU A 214 9.69 -2.37 -6.67
C GLU A 214 8.53 -2.69 -7.60
N TRP A 215 7.35 -2.15 -7.28
CA TRP A 215 6.11 -2.45 -8.00
C TRP A 215 6.10 -1.89 -9.41
N ARG A 216 6.05 -2.78 -10.42
CA ARG A 216 5.95 -2.43 -11.85
C ARG A 216 5.04 -3.43 -12.56
N GLU A 217 4.57 -3.08 -13.76
CA GLU A 217 3.94 -4.07 -14.63
C GLU A 217 4.98 -5.04 -15.14
N VAL A 218 4.76 -6.33 -14.88
CA VAL A 218 5.62 -7.43 -15.31
C VAL A 218 4.87 -8.26 -16.33
N GLU A 219 5.49 -8.48 -17.50
CA GLU A 219 4.98 -9.37 -18.55
C GLU A 219 5.41 -10.81 -18.25
N ILE A 220 4.45 -11.62 -17.82
CA ILE A 220 4.72 -12.99 -17.34
C ILE A 220 5.33 -13.88 -18.41
N CYS A 221 4.89 -13.76 -19.65
CA CYS A 221 5.44 -14.57 -20.75
C CYS A 221 6.94 -14.33 -20.94
N ARG A 222 7.38 -13.07 -20.94
CA ARG A 222 8.79 -12.72 -21.04
C ARG A 222 9.61 -13.16 -19.82
N LEU A 223 9.00 -13.06 -18.65
CA LEU A 223 9.65 -13.53 -17.41
C LEU A 223 9.90 -15.03 -17.49
N LEU A 224 8.91 -15.84 -17.90
CA LEU A 224 9.06 -17.28 -18.05
C LEU A 224 10.10 -17.64 -19.14
N ASP A 225 10.12 -16.95 -20.26
CA ASP A 225 11.13 -17.15 -21.32
C ASP A 225 12.55 -16.89 -20.77
N SER A 226 12.75 -15.79 -20.05
CA SER A 226 14.05 -15.45 -19.46
C SER A 226 14.51 -16.51 -18.44
N VAL A 227 13.58 -17.08 -17.67
CA VAL A 227 13.89 -18.16 -16.71
C VAL A 227 14.28 -19.45 -17.44
N ILE A 228 13.53 -19.82 -18.49
CA ILE A 228 13.84 -20.99 -19.30
C ILE A 228 15.24 -20.85 -19.93
N ASP A 229 15.55 -19.70 -20.50
CA ASP A 229 16.85 -19.43 -21.11
C ASP A 229 17.99 -19.57 -20.08
N LEU A 230 17.83 -18.96 -18.90
CA LEU A 230 18.81 -19.02 -17.82
C LEU A 230 19.07 -20.46 -17.33
N VAL A 231 17.98 -21.21 -17.12
CA VAL A 231 18.08 -22.58 -16.59
C VAL A 231 18.55 -23.55 -17.63
N SER A 232 18.16 -23.40 -18.90
CA SER A 232 18.57 -24.28 -20.01
C SER A 232 20.08 -24.34 -20.20
N HIS A 233 20.81 -23.24 -19.94
CA HIS A 233 22.28 -23.21 -20.02
C HIS A 233 22.96 -24.01 -18.91
N SER A 234 22.29 -24.20 -17.78
CA SER A 234 22.82 -24.92 -16.61
C SER A 234 22.19 -26.31 -16.41
N ALA A 235 21.08 -26.58 -17.09
CA ALA A 235 20.40 -27.87 -17.05
C ALA A 235 21.24 -28.93 -17.78
N GLY A 236 21.34 -30.12 -17.18
CA GLY A 236 22.02 -31.26 -17.80
C GLY A 236 21.38 -31.65 -19.14
N LYS A 237 22.15 -32.41 -19.97
CA LYS A 237 21.63 -32.96 -21.22
C LYS A 237 20.45 -33.89 -20.93
N GLY A 238 19.27 -33.58 -21.50
CA GLY A 238 18.05 -34.42 -21.38
C GLY A 238 16.86 -33.74 -20.72
N ILE A 239 16.97 -32.51 -20.23
CA ILE A 239 15.83 -31.73 -19.77
C ILE A 239 15.21 -30.96 -20.94
N ARG A 240 13.90 -31.07 -21.09
CA ARG A 240 13.10 -30.34 -22.08
C ARG A 240 12.15 -29.40 -21.37
N PHE A 241 12.16 -28.13 -21.79
CA PHE A 241 11.24 -27.11 -21.26
C PHE A 241 10.10 -26.89 -22.24
N HIS A 242 8.87 -26.87 -21.69
CA HIS A 242 7.64 -26.60 -22.44
C HIS A 242 6.99 -25.36 -21.82
N ARG A 243 6.77 -24.33 -22.65
CA ARG A 243 6.03 -23.16 -22.22
C ARG A 243 4.63 -23.19 -22.81
N GLU A 244 3.62 -23.13 -21.95
CA GLU A 244 2.21 -23.08 -22.31
C GLU A 244 1.59 -21.81 -21.75
N THR A 245 1.48 -20.78 -22.56
CA THR A 245 0.90 -19.49 -22.21
C THR A 245 -0.15 -19.08 -23.25
N PRO A 246 -1.20 -18.34 -22.86
CA PRO A 246 -2.18 -17.85 -23.82
C PRO A 246 -1.51 -16.89 -24.82
N ARG A 247 -2.18 -16.66 -25.96
CA ARG A 247 -1.71 -15.69 -26.96
C ARG A 247 -1.80 -14.24 -26.49
N GLU A 248 -2.62 -13.97 -25.48
CA GLU A 248 -2.79 -12.67 -24.87
C GLU A 248 -1.64 -12.36 -23.90
N ILE A 249 -1.30 -11.07 -23.80
CA ILE A 249 -0.21 -10.62 -22.93
C ILE A 249 -0.72 -10.66 -21.48
N LEU A 250 -0.19 -11.59 -20.70
CA LEU A 250 -0.44 -11.65 -19.26
C LEU A 250 0.44 -10.64 -18.51
N ARG A 251 -0.17 -9.75 -17.76
CA ARG A 251 0.51 -8.75 -16.94
C ARG A 251 0.16 -8.90 -15.48
N LEU A 252 1.16 -8.71 -14.63
CA LEU A 252 1.05 -8.72 -13.18
C LEU A 252 1.76 -7.49 -12.63
N VAL A 253 1.17 -6.82 -11.63
CA VAL A 253 1.86 -5.77 -10.87
C VAL A 253 2.72 -6.42 -9.80
N GLY A 254 4.04 -6.32 -9.94
CA GLY A 254 5.00 -6.97 -9.05
C GLY A 254 6.42 -6.46 -9.23
N ASP A 255 7.34 -7.03 -8.47
CA ASP A 255 8.77 -6.82 -8.62
C ASP A 255 9.35 -7.89 -9.55
N GLN A 256 9.85 -7.47 -10.70
CA GLN A 256 10.36 -8.39 -11.73
C GLN A 256 11.53 -9.25 -11.23
N GLU A 257 12.46 -8.69 -10.45
CA GLU A 257 13.62 -9.43 -9.93
C GLU A 257 13.17 -10.51 -8.94
N GLN A 258 12.28 -10.15 -8.01
CA GLN A 258 11.75 -11.08 -7.02
C GLN A 258 10.90 -12.19 -7.67
N LEU A 259 10.03 -11.85 -8.63
CA LEU A 259 9.26 -12.85 -9.35
C LEU A 259 10.16 -13.77 -10.18
N THR A 260 11.21 -13.23 -10.81
CA THR A 260 12.21 -14.05 -11.50
C THR A 260 12.90 -15.01 -10.52
N GLN A 261 13.23 -14.56 -9.32
CA GLN A 261 13.84 -15.40 -8.28
C GLN A 261 12.91 -16.55 -7.86
N VAL A 262 11.60 -16.30 -7.72
CA VAL A 262 10.61 -17.35 -7.44
C VAL A 262 10.62 -18.41 -8.55
N MET A 263 10.48 -17.97 -9.80
CA MET A 263 10.43 -18.88 -10.95
C MET A 263 11.73 -19.67 -11.08
N LEU A 264 12.88 -19.03 -10.90
CA LEU A 264 14.20 -19.70 -10.90
C LEU A 264 14.29 -20.77 -9.81
N ASN A 265 13.90 -20.46 -8.57
CA ASN A 265 13.96 -21.40 -7.46
C ASN A 265 13.11 -22.65 -7.74
N LEU A 266 11.88 -22.47 -8.24
CA LEU A 266 10.98 -23.57 -8.55
C LEU A 266 11.46 -24.39 -9.75
N THR A 267 11.88 -23.71 -10.82
CA THR A 267 12.38 -24.38 -12.05
C THR A 267 13.67 -25.15 -11.78
N LEU A 268 14.60 -24.60 -11.00
CA LEU A 268 15.82 -25.30 -10.60
C LEU A 268 15.49 -26.53 -9.72
N ASN A 269 14.50 -26.42 -8.83
CA ASN A 269 14.03 -27.57 -8.06
C ASN A 269 13.47 -28.69 -8.95
N ALA A 270 12.71 -28.34 -9.96
CA ALA A 270 12.19 -29.27 -10.96
C ALA A 270 13.34 -30.01 -11.72
N VAL A 271 14.32 -29.25 -12.23
CA VAL A 271 15.50 -29.82 -12.91
C VAL A 271 16.28 -30.76 -11.99
N GLN A 272 16.51 -30.35 -10.74
CA GLN A 272 17.24 -31.16 -9.75
C GLN A 272 16.50 -32.45 -9.35
N ALA A 273 15.16 -32.47 -9.48
CA ALA A 273 14.37 -33.68 -9.23
C ALA A 273 14.47 -34.70 -10.38
N MET A 274 15.10 -34.37 -11.50
CA MET A 274 15.20 -35.17 -12.71
C MET A 274 16.67 -35.33 -13.20
N PRO A 275 17.55 -35.99 -12.44
CA PRO A 275 18.97 -36.12 -12.80
C PRO A 275 19.22 -36.87 -14.11
N GLU A 276 18.31 -37.76 -14.52
CA GLU A 276 18.39 -38.52 -15.77
C GLU A 276 17.71 -37.82 -16.95
N GLY A 277 17.15 -36.62 -16.73
CA GLY A 277 16.38 -35.88 -17.74
C GLY A 277 14.89 -36.03 -17.56
N GLY A 278 14.14 -35.28 -18.36
CA GLY A 278 12.66 -35.25 -18.32
C GLY A 278 12.09 -33.96 -18.84
N ASP A 279 10.81 -33.77 -18.63
CA ASP A 279 10.06 -32.61 -19.11
C ASP A 279 9.66 -31.69 -17.95
N VAL A 280 9.82 -30.37 -18.15
CA VAL A 280 9.35 -29.32 -17.26
C VAL A 280 8.39 -28.43 -18.03
N TRP A 281 7.18 -28.25 -17.51
CA TRP A 281 6.18 -27.35 -18.06
C TRP A 281 6.08 -26.10 -17.20
N LEU A 282 6.16 -24.93 -17.85
CA LEU A 282 5.86 -23.64 -17.25
C LEU A 282 4.60 -23.11 -17.93
N THR A 283 3.51 -23.10 -17.21
CA THR A 283 2.22 -22.65 -17.72
C THR A 283 1.81 -21.37 -17.00
N ALA A 284 1.14 -20.47 -17.72
CA ALA A 284 0.53 -19.30 -17.11
C ALA A 284 -0.83 -19.05 -17.77
N ARG A 285 -1.83 -18.73 -16.96
CA ARG A 285 -3.18 -18.41 -17.42
C ARG A 285 -3.79 -17.29 -16.63
N GLN A 286 -4.70 -16.56 -17.28
CA GLN A 286 -5.57 -15.62 -16.59
C GLN A 286 -6.67 -16.42 -15.89
N ASP A 287 -6.95 -16.05 -14.64
CA ASP A 287 -8.10 -16.52 -13.88
C ASP A 287 -9.04 -15.34 -13.58
N GLU A 288 -10.27 -15.59 -13.09
CA GLU A 288 -11.26 -14.55 -12.81
C GLU A 288 -10.71 -13.47 -11.87
N ASP A 289 -9.95 -13.86 -10.86
CA ASP A 289 -9.43 -12.98 -9.81
C ASP A 289 -7.94 -12.65 -9.93
N GLY A 290 -7.22 -13.20 -10.93
CA GLY A 290 -5.77 -12.99 -11.02
C GLY A 290 -5.06 -13.81 -12.09
N VAL A 291 -3.77 -14.01 -11.88
CA VAL A 291 -2.90 -14.80 -12.74
C VAL A 291 -2.46 -16.06 -12.00
N VAL A 292 -2.64 -17.21 -12.63
CA VAL A 292 -2.13 -18.51 -12.17
C VAL A 292 -0.92 -18.89 -12.98
N ILE A 293 0.17 -19.27 -12.30
CA ILE A 293 1.40 -19.80 -12.90
C ILE A 293 1.65 -21.18 -12.31
N GLU A 294 1.89 -22.17 -13.16
CA GLU A 294 2.17 -23.53 -12.73
C GLU A 294 3.53 -23.97 -13.27
N ILE A 295 4.32 -24.62 -12.40
CA ILE A 295 5.58 -25.26 -12.76
C ILE A 295 5.44 -26.73 -12.41
N ARG A 296 5.43 -27.57 -13.45
CA ARG A 296 5.24 -29.01 -13.35
C ARG A 296 6.47 -29.74 -13.82
N ASP A 297 6.89 -30.78 -13.08
CA ASP A 297 8.00 -31.67 -13.42
C ASP A 297 7.57 -33.14 -13.46
N GLN A 298 8.45 -34.00 -14.01
CA GLN A 298 8.32 -35.46 -14.00
C GLN A 298 9.33 -36.12 -13.05
N GLY A 299 9.81 -35.40 -12.05
CA GLY A 299 10.85 -35.85 -11.15
C GLY A 299 10.38 -36.91 -10.13
N ALA A 300 11.20 -37.13 -9.11
CA ALA A 300 10.92 -38.10 -8.07
C ALA A 300 9.64 -37.79 -7.23
N GLY A 301 9.17 -36.54 -7.29
CA GLY A 301 8.07 -36.05 -6.48
C GLY A 301 8.47 -35.75 -5.04
N ILE A 302 7.52 -35.25 -4.25
CA ILE A 302 7.70 -34.93 -2.83
C ILE A 302 6.92 -35.98 -2.01
N PRO A 303 7.53 -36.65 -1.03
CA PRO A 303 6.83 -37.55 -0.12
C PRO A 303 5.73 -36.82 0.65
N GLU A 304 4.61 -37.46 0.90
CA GLU A 304 3.45 -36.87 1.58
C GLU A 304 3.79 -36.32 2.98
N GLU A 305 4.63 -37.02 3.70
CA GLU A 305 5.14 -36.64 5.05
C GLU A 305 5.96 -35.33 5.06
N HIS A 306 6.39 -34.86 3.89
CA HIS A 306 7.20 -33.65 3.73
C HIS A 306 6.41 -32.45 3.17
N MET A 307 5.22 -32.68 2.62
CA MET A 307 4.42 -31.64 1.95
C MET A 307 4.19 -30.40 2.81
N ASP A 308 3.91 -30.56 4.09
CA ASP A 308 3.66 -29.45 5.02
C ASP A 308 4.93 -28.71 5.43
N LYS A 309 6.11 -29.32 5.22
CA LYS A 309 7.40 -28.81 5.70
C LYS A 309 8.28 -28.22 4.60
N ILE A 310 7.92 -28.40 3.32
CA ILE A 310 8.80 -27.97 2.22
C ILE A 310 9.03 -26.47 2.16
N PHE A 311 8.15 -25.68 2.76
CA PHE A 311 8.28 -24.22 2.86
C PHE A 311 9.00 -23.77 4.14
N ASP A 312 9.28 -24.70 5.06
CA ASP A 312 10.04 -24.38 6.28
C ASP A 312 11.49 -24.01 5.90
N PRO A 313 12.04 -22.94 6.46
CA PRO A 313 13.43 -22.56 6.21
C PRO A 313 14.39 -23.70 6.57
N PHE A 314 15.40 -23.92 5.71
CA PHE A 314 16.42 -24.96 5.84
C PHE A 314 15.92 -26.42 5.71
N PHE A 315 14.65 -26.64 5.45
CA PHE A 315 14.17 -27.98 5.16
C PHE A 315 14.66 -28.43 3.77
N THR A 316 15.39 -29.53 3.72
CA THR A 316 15.87 -30.13 2.48
C THR A 316 16.06 -31.64 2.64
N THR A 317 15.73 -32.39 1.58
CA THR A 317 16.01 -33.81 1.42
C THR A 317 17.19 -34.07 0.50
N LYS A 318 17.86 -32.99 0.01
CA LYS A 318 18.96 -33.06 -0.95
C LYS A 318 20.28 -32.81 -0.26
N ASP A 319 21.32 -33.63 -0.52
CA ASP A 319 22.68 -33.48 0.06
C ASP A 319 23.33 -32.11 -0.25
N MET A 320 22.98 -31.48 -1.36
CA MET A 320 23.52 -30.19 -1.80
C MET A 320 22.50 -29.03 -1.71
N GLY A 321 21.34 -29.27 -1.12
CA GLY A 321 20.28 -28.29 -0.96
C GLY A 321 20.54 -27.39 0.23
N THR A 322 20.23 -26.09 0.11
CA THR A 322 20.28 -25.13 1.24
C THR A 322 18.99 -25.07 2.04
N GLY A 323 17.91 -25.66 1.53
CA GLY A 323 16.58 -25.60 2.14
C GLY A 323 15.95 -24.19 2.19
N LEU A 324 16.59 -23.17 1.58
CA LEU A 324 16.12 -21.79 1.61
C LEU A 324 15.32 -21.40 0.36
N GLY A 325 15.48 -22.09 -0.76
CA GLY A 325 14.86 -21.68 -2.03
C GLY A 325 13.34 -21.64 -2.00
N LEU A 326 12.68 -22.65 -1.42
CA LEU A 326 11.23 -22.73 -1.33
C LEU A 326 10.67 -21.76 -0.28
N SER A 327 11.33 -21.56 0.85
CA SER A 327 10.91 -20.60 1.87
C SER A 327 11.02 -19.16 1.36
N VAL A 328 12.08 -18.82 0.60
CA VAL A 328 12.21 -17.52 -0.07
C VAL A 328 11.11 -17.35 -1.14
N ALA A 329 10.83 -18.37 -1.94
CA ALA A 329 9.76 -18.32 -2.93
C ALA A 329 8.39 -18.08 -2.26
N HIS A 330 8.06 -18.80 -1.20
CA HIS A 330 6.84 -18.61 -0.42
C HIS A 330 6.74 -17.19 0.14
N GLN A 331 7.83 -16.67 0.69
CA GLN A 331 7.87 -15.31 1.23
C GLN A 331 7.62 -14.25 0.17
N ILE A 332 8.28 -14.36 -1.00
CA ILE A 332 8.11 -13.42 -2.11
C ILE A 332 6.66 -13.45 -2.63
N VAL A 333 6.09 -14.65 -2.84
CA VAL A 333 4.71 -14.81 -3.30
C VAL A 333 3.73 -14.17 -2.30
N THR A 334 3.90 -14.44 -1.01
CA THR A 334 3.08 -13.83 0.06
C THR A 334 3.23 -12.30 0.09
N GLN A 335 4.43 -11.78 -0.13
CA GLN A 335 4.71 -10.33 -0.21
C GLN A 335 3.98 -9.67 -1.38
N HIS A 336 3.79 -10.42 -2.48
CA HIS A 336 3.01 -10.00 -3.65
C HIS A 336 1.48 -10.20 -3.47
N GLY A 337 1.02 -10.62 -2.28
CA GLY A 337 -0.39 -10.90 -2.00
C GLY A 337 -0.90 -12.19 -2.64
N GLY A 338 0.01 -13.00 -3.17
CA GLY A 338 -0.28 -14.27 -3.81
C GLY A 338 -0.26 -15.46 -2.84
N THR A 339 -0.56 -16.63 -3.37
CA THR A 339 -0.46 -17.92 -2.69
C THR A 339 0.37 -18.91 -3.52
N ILE A 340 1.10 -19.80 -2.85
CA ILE A 340 1.82 -20.89 -3.48
C ILE A 340 1.33 -22.20 -2.88
N THR A 341 0.98 -23.15 -3.73
CA THR A 341 0.56 -24.49 -3.34
C THR A 341 1.39 -25.52 -4.08
N VAL A 342 1.43 -26.74 -3.54
CA VAL A 342 2.14 -27.87 -4.13
C VAL A 342 1.20 -29.06 -4.23
N SER A 343 1.31 -29.79 -5.32
CA SER A 343 0.57 -31.05 -5.52
C SER A 343 1.46 -32.09 -6.16
N ARG A 344 1.15 -33.35 -5.88
CA ARG A 344 1.80 -34.48 -6.51
C ARG A 344 1.11 -34.82 -7.81
N ASN A 345 1.89 -35.05 -8.87
CA ASN A 345 1.32 -35.48 -10.15
C ASN A 345 0.82 -36.93 -10.07
N PRO A 346 -0.30 -37.28 -10.75
CA PRO A 346 -0.83 -38.64 -10.74
C PRO A 346 0.18 -39.71 -11.19
N ASP A 347 0.95 -39.41 -12.22
CA ASP A 347 1.92 -40.37 -12.78
C ASP A 347 3.26 -40.29 -12.02
N LYS A 348 3.92 -39.15 -12.04
CA LYS A 348 5.21 -38.91 -11.40
C LYS A 348 5.51 -37.39 -11.38
N GLY A 349 6.20 -36.93 -10.32
CA GLY A 349 6.67 -35.54 -10.23
C GLY A 349 5.80 -34.65 -9.37
N THR A 350 6.08 -33.36 -9.46
CA THR A 350 5.46 -32.31 -8.63
C THR A 350 4.91 -31.19 -9.49
N THR A 351 3.82 -30.56 -9.06
CA THR A 351 3.32 -29.30 -9.59
C THR A 351 3.27 -28.26 -8.49
N PHE A 352 3.97 -27.15 -8.71
CA PHE A 352 3.82 -25.93 -7.91
C PHE A 352 2.86 -25.00 -8.63
N THR A 353 1.82 -24.54 -7.93
CA THR A 353 0.83 -23.59 -8.42
C THR A 353 0.94 -22.30 -7.65
N LEU A 354 1.14 -21.20 -8.37
CA LEU A 354 1.23 -19.85 -7.87
C LEU A 354 -0.01 -19.09 -8.32
N PHE A 355 -0.66 -18.41 -7.41
CA PHE A 355 -1.74 -17.49 -7.72
C PHE A 355 -1.35 -16.08 -7.30
N PHE A 356 -1.55 -15.10 -8.18
CA PHE A 356 -1.35 -13.68 -7.93
C PHE A 356 -2.64 -12.92 -8.26
N PRO A 357 -3.22 -12.17 -7.31
CA PRO A 357 -4.44 -11.39 -7.56
C PRO A 357 -4.20 -10.27 -8.57
N GLN A 358 -5.20 -9.99 -9.42
CA GLN A 358 -5.10 -9.01 -10.51
C GLN A 358 -5.04 -7.58 -10.01
N SER A 359 -5.71 -7.27 -8.90
CA SER A 359 -5.68 -5.96 -8.28
C SER A 359 -5.20 -6.06 -6.84
N ARG A 360 -4.22 -5.25 -6.50
CA ARG A 360 -4.07 -4.80 -5.13
C ARG A 360 -5.20 -3.80 -4.90
N GLY A 361 -6.36 -4.28 -4.46
CA GLY A 361 -7.36 -3.38 -3.89
C GLY A 361 -6.68 -2.53 -2.83
N ASP A 362 -6.61 -1.22 -3.05
CA ASP A 362 -6.34 -0.15 -2.07
C ASP A 362 -5.18 -0.36 -1.07
N LEU A 363 -3.96 -0.54 -1.57
CA LEU A 363 -2.72 -0.37 -0.80
C LEU A 363 -1.86 0.75 -1.43
N ALA A 364 -2.46 1.93 -1.59
CA ALA A 364 -1.74 3.18 -1.86
C ALA A 364 -1.84 4.09 -0.62
#